data_719fdacb60cea6f65a0ecd0406adaabb
#
_entry.id   719fdacb60cea6f65a0ecd0406adaabb
#
_cell.length_a   1.000
_cell.length_b   1.000
_cell.length_c   1.000
_cell.angle_alpha   90.00
_cell.angle_beta   90.00
_cell.angle_gamma   90.00
#
_symmetry.space_group_name_H-M   'P 1'
#
loop_
_entity.id
_entity.type
_entity.pdbx_description
1 polymer ?
#
loop_
_entity_poly.entity_id
_entity_poly.type
_entity_poly.pdbx_seq_one_letter_code
_entity_poly.pdbx_strand_id
1 'polypeptide(L)'
;MTNLSKGLLAAVASNLLFSMLFLYGMWMRPMTGTEVFAWRMVAMLSALCVLMTMVNGWQAAMRFAYGVGRDWKRWLLIVLPTPIFASQLWLFVWGPVNGEGVNIAMGYFLFPLAMMLGGRIWFKERLNRLQRVAVILACAGVVCELVRSGAFSWTTVWVFGTYPFYYLLRRKLGVPSLIGLTFDLMMITPFALAYILLATDTPAMIAAKPVLIFFIVLLGFNSAISMHLNLKANQLLPVAVFGMLSYLEPVLLFIVSIAWLGEPVQKGALIGYGLIWSGLCVMIVNGLLGMKKEKKLAKA
;
A
#
# COMPACT_ATOMS: atom_id res chain seq x y z
N MET A 1 21.89 1.74 11.62
CA MET A 1 21.06 0.91 10.73
C MET A 1 21.29 1.33 9.29
N THR A 2 21.55 0.38 8.39
CA THR A 2 21.71 0.65 6.96
C THR A 2 20.36 1.03 6.31
N ASN A 3 20.39 1.64 5.12
CA ASN A 3 19.17 1.97 4.38
C ASN A 3 18.34 0.72 4.06
N LEU A 4 19.02 -0.40 3.77
CA LEU A 4 18.37 -1.69 3.55
C LEU A 4 17.58 -2.14 4.78
N SER A 5 18.20 -2.14 5.96
CA SER A 5 17.52 -2.58 7.19
C SER A 5 16.34 -1.66 7.58
N LYS A 6 16.49 -0.33 7.38
CA LYS A 6 15.39 0.63 7.59
C LYS A 6 14.24 0.38 6.63
N GLY A 7 14.55 0.11 5.35
CA GLY A 7 13.57 -0.19 4.32
C GLY A 7 12.81 -1.49 4.60
N LEU A 8 13.50 -2.56 4.99
CA LEU A 8 12.88 -3.84 5.36
C LEU A 8 11.93 -3.70 6.55
N LEU A 9 12.37 -3.01 7.62
CA LEU A 9 11.52 -2.77 8.78
C LEU A 9 10.30 -1.93 8.42
N ALA A 10 10.47 -0.89 7.61
CA ALA A 10 9.37 -0.06 7.15
C ALA A 10 8.36 -0.87 6.30
N ALA A 11 8.84 -1.74 5.41
CA ALA A 11 7.96 -2.62 4.62
C ALA A 11 7.17 -3.59 5.50
N VAL A 12 7.82 -4.28 6.44
CA VAL A 12 7.14 -5.23 7.34
C VAL A 12 6.14 -4.50 8.21
N ALA A 13 6.53 -3.39 8.85
CA ALA A 13 5.64 -2.62 9.71
C ALA A 13 4.43 -2.06 8.93
N SER A 14 4.63 -1.56 7.70
CA SER A 14 3.53 -1.07 6.87
C SER A 14 2.52 -2.16 6.53
N ASN A 15 2.99 -3.36 6.16
CA ASN A 15 2.11 -4.49 5.83
C ASN A 15 1.31 -4.98 7.05
N LEU A 16 1.93 -5.03 8.24
CA LEU A 16 1.22 -5.32 9.49
C LEU A 16 0.12 -4.29 9.78
N LEU A 17 0.41 -3.01 9.60
CA LEU A 17 -0.58 -1.96 9.79
C LEU A 17 -1.69 -1.99 8.72
N PHE A 18 -1.37 -2.31 7.47
CA PHE A 18 -2.37 -2.48 6.40
C PHE A 18 -3.31 -3.65 6.68
N SER A 19 -2.80 -4.78 7.20
CA SER A 19 -3.66 -5.90 7.56
C SER A 19 -4.67 -5.55 8.67
N MET A 20 -4.30 -4.65 9.59
CA MET A 20 -5.25 -4.12 10.58
C MET A 20 -6.35 -3.26 9.95
N LEU A 21 -6.08 -2.55 8.83
CA LEU A 21 -7.10 -1.73 8.16
C LEU A 21 -8.29 -2.54 7.66
N PHE A 22 -8.10 -3.82 7.40
CA PHE A 22 -9.18 -4.73 6.99
C PHE A 22 -10.28 -4.86 8.05
N LEU A 23 -9.92 -4.78 9.32
CA LEU A 23 -10.87 -4.90 10.43
C LEU A 23 -11.77 -3.66 10.59
N TYR A 24 -11.31 -2.48 10.13
CA TYR A 24 -12.09 -1.23 10.27
C TYR A 24 -13.40 -1.26 9.50
N GLY A 25 -13.45 -1.93 8.35
CA GLY A 25 -14.70 -2.10 7.60
C GLY A 25 -15.81 -2.76 8.41
N MET A 26 -15.46 -3.65 9.35
CA MET A 26 -16.41 -4.28 10.26
C MET A 26 -16.72 -3.41 11.48
N TRP A 27 -15.69 -2.79 12.09
CA TRP A 27 -15.85 -1.98 13.30
C TRP A 27 -16.64 -0.69 13.06
N MET A 28 -16.59 -0.17 11.83
CA MET A 28 -17.27 1.06 11.44
C MET A 28 -18.69 0.85 10.89
N ARG A 29 -19.24 -0.37 10.94
CA ARG A 29 -20.63 -0.59 10.56
C ARG A 29 -21.57 0.31 11.40
N PRO A 30 -22.59 0.95 10.79
CA PRO A 30 -23.21 0.66 9.48
C PRO A 30 -22.68 1.45 8.28
N MET A 31 -21.54 2.17 8.39
CA MET A 31 -20.97 2.94 7.26
C MET A 31 -20.69 2.03 6.05
N THR A 32 -20.99 2.53 4.86
CA THR A 32 -20.62 1.90 3.58
C THR A 32 -19.14 2.00 3.31
N GLY A 33 -18.61 1.18 2.38
CA GLY A 33 -17.20 1.23 2.01
C GLY A 33 -16.74 2.60 1.49
N THR A 34 -17.59 3.30 0.73
CA THR A 34 -17.27 4.66 0.23
C THR A 34 -17.27 5.69 1.34
N GLU A 35 -18.18 5.59 2.30
CA GLU A 35 -18.21 6.45 3.48
C GLU A 35 -16.98 6.24 4.36
N VAL A 36 -16.60 4.99 4.60
CA VAL A 36 -15.34 4.65 5.33
C VAL A 36 -14.12 5.21 4.60
N PHE A 37 -14.07 5.10 3.27
CA PHE A 37 -13.02 5.71 2.46
C PHE A 37 -12.97 7.23 2.63
N ALA A 38 -14.12 7.90 2.55
CA ALA A 38 -14.19 9.36 2.67
C ALA A 38 -13.69 9.83 4.05
N TRP A 39 -14.17 9.22 5.13
CA TRP A 39 -13.70 9.49 6.49
C TRP A 39 -12.22 9.15 6.68
N ARG A 40 -11.75 8.08 6.04
CA ARG A 40 -10.32 7.72 6.02
C ARG A 40 -9.47 8.83 5.43
N MET A 41 -9.89 9.46 4.33
CA MET A 41 -9.12 10.55 3.69
C MET A 41 -9.03 11.77 4.60
N VAL A 42 -10.13 12.20 5.22
CA VAL A 42 -10.18 13.32 6.15
C VAL A 42 -9.31 13.04 7.39
N ALA A 43 -9.52 11.89 8.03
CA ALA A 43 -8.78 11.52 9.24
C ALA A 43 -7.29 11.29 8.98
N MET A 44 -6.95 10.71 7.82
CA MET A 44 -5.57 10.46 7.42
C MET A 44 -4.82 11.77 7.15
N LEU A 45 -5.46 12.77 6.50
CA LEU A 45 -4.85 14.08 6.33
C LEU A 45 -4.64 14.77 7.69
N SER A 46 -5.62 14.71 8.58
CA SER A 46 -5.50 15.27 9.94
C SER A 46 -4.35 14.65 10.72
N ALA A 47 -4.27 13.31 10.71
CA ALA A 47 -3.15 12.58 11.34
C ALA A 47 -1.80 12.92 10.70
N LEU A 48 -1.77 13.08 9.37
CA LEU A 48 -0.57 13.45 8.65
C LEU A 48 -0.11 14.89 8.97
N CYS A 49 -1.05 15.83 9.13
CA CYS A 49 -0.74 17.18 9.58
C CYS A 49 -0.09 17.17 10.98
N VAL A 50 -0.60 16.35 11.89
CA VAL A 50 0.02 16.15 13.22
C VAL A 50 1.43 15.60 13.08
N LEU A 51 1.63 14.55 12.28
CA LEU A 51 2.96 13.97 12.03
C LEU A 51 3.93 14.98 11.39
N MET A 52 3.46 15.75 10.41
CA MET A 52 4.25 16.81 9.76
C MET A 52 4.72 17.87 10.76
N THR A 53 3.86 18.23 11.70
CA THR A 53 4.20 19.20 12.76
C THR A 53 5.23 18.62 13.72
N MET A 54 5.04 17.37 14.17
CA MET A 54 5.95 16.70 15.11
C MET A 54 7.37 16.52 14.56
N VAL A 55 7.52 16.29 13.24
CA VAL A 55 8.83 16.07 12.61
C VAL A 55 9.39 17.31 11.90
N ASN A 56 8.82 18.49 12.12
CA ASN A 56 9.14 19.72 11.38
C ASN A 56 9.07 19.56 9.84
N GLY A 57 8.20 18.68 9.39
CA GLY A 57 8.05 18.29 7.99
C GLY A 57 7.56 19.41 7.07
N TRP A 58 6.85 20.42 7.63
CA TRP A 58 6.36 21.58 6.89
C TRP A 58 7.47 22.40 6.27
N GLN A 59 8.58 22.59 6.99
CA GLN A 59 9.75 23.28 6.44
C GLN A 59 10.39 22.51 5.29
N ALA A 60 10.42 21.15 5.39
CA ALA A 60 10.89 20.29 4.32
C ALA A 60 9.94 20.34 3.11
N ALA A 61 8.62 20.38 3.34
CA ALA A 61 7.61 20.52 2.28
C ALA A 61 7.74 21.86 1.55
N MET A 62 7.90 22.97 2.29
CA MET A 62 8.16 24.28 1.69
C MET A 62 9.42 24.29 0.87
N ARG A 63 10.55 23.79 1.42
CA ARG A 63 11.81 23.69 0.67
C ARG A 63 11.68 22.86 -0.59
N PHE A 64 10.96 21.75 -0.53
CA PHE A 64 10.67 20.93 -1.70
C PHE A 64 9.84 21.71 -2.74
N ALA A 65 8.75 22.38 -2.31
CA ALA A 65 7.91 23.20 -3.19
C ALA A 65 8.72 24.35 -3.85
N TYR A 66 9.56 25.06 -3.07
CA TYR A 66 10.48 26.06 -3.62
C TYR A 66 11.49 25.47 -4.61
N GLY A 67 11.99 24.26 -4.35
CA GLY A 67 12.90 23.54 -5.25
C GLY A 67 12.24 23.10 -6.57
N VAL A 68 10.95 22.81 -6.57
CA VAL A 68 10.15 22.60 -7.79
C VAL A 68 9.89 23.94 -8.51
N GLY A 69 9.73 25.01 -7.74
CA GLY A 69 9.53 26.37 -8.22
C GLY A 69 8.26 26.52 -9.06
N ARG A 70 8.35 27.28 -10.17
CA ARG A 70 7.25 27.51 -11.13
C ARG A 70 7.20 26.50 -12.29
N ASP A 71 7.95 25.41 -12.21
CA ASP A 71 7.93 24.37 -13.25
C ASP A 71 6.61 23.60 -13.21
N TRP A 72 5.64 24.06 -14.00
CA TRP A 72 4.31 23.45 -14.10
C TRP A 72 4.36 21.99 -14.56
N LYS A 73 5.35 21.60 -15.39
CA LYS A 73 5.51 20.21 -15.85
C LYS A 73 5.90 19.29 -14.70
N ARG A 74 6.79 19.76 -13.82
CA ARG A 74 7.15 19.01 -12.60
C ARG A 74 5.96 18.90 -11.66
N TRP A 75 5.20 19.97 -11.46
CA TRP A 75 3.98 19.93 -10.65
C TRP A 75 2.95 18.98 -11.25
N LEU A 76 2.74 19.02 -12.55
CA LEU A 76 1.85 18.07 -13.23
C LEU A 76 2.27 16.62 -12.97
N LEU A 77 3.57 16.30 -13.11
CA LEU A 77 4.08 14.94 -12.85
C LEU A 77 3.95 14.53 -11.39
N ILE A 78 4.04 15.47 -10.43
CA ILE A 78 3.83 15.20 -9.01
C ILE A 78 2.36 14.91 -8.72
N VAL A 79 1.44 15.61 -9.36
CA VAL A 79 0.00 15.53 -9.12
C VAL A 79 -0.66 14.40 -9.93
N LEU A 80 -0.17 14.12 -11.13
CA LEU A 80 -0.73 13.12 -12.06
C LEU A 80 -1.02 11.75 -11.42
N PRO A 81 -0.18 11.19 -10.53
CA PRO A 81 -0.46 9.90 -9.91
C PRO A 81 -1.50 9.94 -8.78
N THR A 82 -1.91 11.14 -8.32
CA THR A 82 -2.87 11.27 -7.20
C THR A 82 -4.25 10.64 -7.48
N PRO A 83 -4.88 10.81 -8.67
CA PRO A 83 -6.13 10.11 -8.97
C PRO A 83 -5.99 8.59 -8.97
N ILE A 84 -4.84 8.07 -9.44
CA ILE A 84 -4.54 6.63 -9.37
C ILE A 84 -4.51 6.20 -7.91
N PHE A 85 -3.77 6.92 -7.08
CA PHE A 85 -3.69 6.64 -5.65
C PHE A 85 -5.06 6.66 -4.97
N ALA A 86 -5.88 7.69 -5.23
CA ALA A 86 -7.23 7.79 -4.70
C ALA A 86 -8.11 6.59 -5.10
N SER A 87 -8.08 6.22 -6.39
CA SER A 87 -8.86 5.08 -6.90
C SER A 87 -8.44 3.76 -6.26
N GLN A 88 -7.15 3.55 -5.99
CA GLN A 88 -6.65 2.35 -5.31
C GLN A 88 -7.16 2.26 -3.87
N LEU A 89 -7.08 3.37 -3.12
CA LEU A 89 -7.57 3.42 -1.74
C LEU A 89 -9.09 3.24 -1.66
N TRP A 90 -9.83 3.74 -2.65
CA TRP A 90 -11.27 3.55 -2.77
C TRP A 90 -11.62 2.11 -3.13
N LEU A 91 -11.01 1.53 -4.15
CA LEU A 91 -11.23 0.14 -4.57
C LEU A 91 -10.98 -0.85 -3.43
N PHE A 92 -9.97 -0.61 -2.61
CA PHE A 92 -9.64 -1.46 -1.45
C PHE A 92 -10.81 -1.62 -0.47
N VAL A 93 -11.64 -0.58 -0.32
CA VAL A 93 -12.79 -0.58 0.60
C VAL A 93 -14.10 -0.89 -0.12
N TRP A 94 -14.24 -0.39 -1.35
CA TRP A 94 -15.45 -0.54 -2.17
C TRP A 94 -15.62 -1.97 -2.72
N GLY A 95 -14.53 -2.58 -3.15
CA GLY A 95 -14.59 -3.86 -3.85
C GLY A 95 -15.20 -5.02 -3.05
N PRO A 96 -14.81 -5.23 -1.79
CA PRO A 96 -15.37 -6.33 -0.99
C PRO A 96 -16.90 -6.26 -0.82
N VAL A 97 -17.45 -5.04 -0.72
CA VAL A 97 -18.90 -4.85 -0.52
C VAL A 97 -19.70 -4.85 -1.84
N ASN A 98 -19.02 -4.79 -2.99
CA ASN A 98 -19.64 -4.78 -4.33
C ASN A 98 -19.35 -6.05 -5.15
N GLY A 99 -18.89 -7.13 -4.50
CA GLY A 99 -18.63 -8.41 -5.16
C GLY A 99 -17.35 -8.47 -5.99
N GLU A 100 -16.53 -7.40 -5.98
CA GLU A 100 -15.26 -7.29 -6.72
C GLU A 100 -14.04 -7.64 -5.85
N GLY A 101 -14.24 -8.06 -4.61
CA GLY A 101 -13.16 -8.30 -3.65
C GLY A 101 -12.11 -9.29 -4.16
N VAL A 102 -12.53 -10.42 -4.76
CA VAL A 102 -11.62 -11.46 -5.29
C VAL A 102 -10.83 -10.92 -6.50
N ASN A 103 -11.49 -10.18 -7.39
CA ASN A 103 -10.84 -9.57 -8.57
C ASN A 103 -9.80 -8.53 -8.18
N ILE A 104 -10.10 -7.69 -7.18
CA ILE A 104 -9.18 -6.70 -6.63
C ILE A 104 -8.01 -7.39 -5.93
N ALA A 105 -8.26 -8.43 -5.12
CA ALA A 105 -7.22 -9.22 -4.48
C ALA A 105 -6.27 -9.82 -5.52
N MET A 106 -6.79 -10.33 -6.65
CA MET A 106 -5.97 -10.81 -7.76
C MET A 106 -5.09 -9.70 -8.35
N GLY A 107 -5.62 -8.48 -8.48
CA GLY A 107 -4.83 -7.31 -8.87
C GLY A 107 -3.64 -7.05 -7.93
N TYR A 108 -3.87 -7.14 -6.62
CA TYR A 108 -2.80 -7.01 -5.60
C TYR A 108 -1.80 -8.16 -5.64
N PHE A 109 -2.21 -9.39 -6.01
CA PHE A 109 -1.27 -10.48 -6.24
C PHE A 109 -0.39 -10.24 -7.47
N LEU A 110 -0.91 -9.62 -8.52
CA LEU A 110 -0.17 -9.26 -9.72
C LEU A 110 0.72 -8.02 -9.52
N PHE A 111 0.37 -7.12 -8.59
CA PHE A 111 1.07 -5.88 -8.32
C PHE A 111 2.59 -6.06 -8.09
N PRO A 112 3.08 -6.97 -7.24
CA PRO A 112 4.52 -7.15 -7.02
C PRO A 112 5.27 -7.57 -8.29
N LEU A 113 4.65 -8.39 -9.14
CA LEU A 113 5.24 -8.79 -10.43
C LEU A 113 5.36 -7.59 -11.37
N ALA A 114 4.31 -6.76 -11.43
CA ALA A 114 4.31 -5.52 -12.22
C ALA A 114 5.35 -4.51 -11.68
N MET A 115 5.53 -4.41 -10.34
CA MET A 115 6.59 -3.61 -9.72
C MET A 115 7.99 -4.08 -10.14
N MET A 116 8.24 -5.40 -10.14
CA MET A 116 9.55 -5.93 -10.57
C MET A 116 9.83 -5.66 -12.04
N LEU A 117 8.81 -5.83 -12.89
CA LEU A 117 8.93 -5.52 -14.32
C LEU A 117 9.23 -4.01 -14.49
N GLY A 118 8.51 -3.15 -13.79
CA GLY A 118 8.76 -1.70 -13.78
C GLY A 118 10.15 -1.33 -13.26
N GLY A 119 10.64 -2.00 -12.21
CA GLY A 119 11.99 -1.84 -11.69
C GLY A 119 13.06 -2.18 -12.71
N ARG A 120 12.85 -3.27 -13.45
CA ARG A 120 13.76 -3.67 -14.53
C ARG A 120 13.75 -2.67 -15.70
N ILE A 121 12.58 -2.19 -16.12
CA ILE A 121 12.43 -1.30 -17.28
C ILE A 121 12.91 0.12 -16.94
N TRP A 122 12.46 0.70 -15.81
CA TRP A 122 12.69 2.11 -15.49
C TRP A 122 13.98 2.38 -14.73
N PHE A 123 14.42 1.42 -13.90
CA PHE A 123 15.61 1.55 -13.05
C PHE A 123 16.74 0.61 -13.44
N LYS A 124 16.53 -0.23 -14.49
CA LYS A 124 17.52 -1.22 -14.97
C LYS A 124 18.01 -2.15 -13.85
N GLU A 125 17.17 -2.45 -12.88
CA GLU A 125 17.48 -3.33 -11.77
C GLU A 125 17.75 -4.76 -12.27
N ARG A 126 18.79 -5.41 -11.72
CA ARG A 126 19.14 -6.80 -12.03
C ARG A 126 18.82 -7.68 -10.84
N LEU A 127 18.07 -8.74 -11.10
CA LEU A 127 17.73 -9.73 -10.07
C LEU A 127 18.92 -10.69 -9.85
N ASN A 128 19.28 -10.90 -8.59
CA ASN A 128 20.21 -11.96 -8.22
C ASN A 128 19.55 -13.34 -8.32
N ARG A 129 20.32 -14.42 -8.09
CA ARG A 129 19.81 -15.82 -8.24
C ARG A 129 18.62 -16.10 -7.32
N LEU A 130 18.70 -15.72 -6.03
CA LEU A 130 17.62 -15.94 -5.07
C LEU A 130 16.37 -15.14 -5.41
N GLN A 131 16.54 -13.88 -5.81
CA GLN A 131 15.43 -13.05 -6.28
C GLN A 131 14.74 -13.65 -7.50
N ARG A 132 15.47 -14.20 -8.46
CA ARG A 132 14.89 -14.89 -9.62
C ARG A 132 14.08 -16.12 -9.22
N VAL A 133 14.58 -16.95 -8.29
CA VAL A 133 13.84 -18.10 -7.75
C VAL A 133 12.54 -17.63 -7.08
N ALA A 134 12.61 -16.59 -6.23
CA ALA A 134 11.44 -16.04 -5.57
C ALA A 134 10.37 -15.54 -6.57
N VAL A 135 10.81 -14.85 -7.64
CA VAL A 135 9.91 -14.38 -8.71
C VAL A 135 9.23 -15.54 -9.43
N ILE A 136 9.97 -16.60 -9.77
CA ILE A 136 9.43 -17.78 -10.46
C ILE A 136 8.37 -18.46 -9.57
N LEU A 137 8.65 -18.63 -8.28
CA LEU A 137 7.70 -19.20 -7.31
C LEU A 137 6.44 -18.33 -7.20
N ALA A 138 6.60 -17.01 -7.08
CA ALA A 138 5.48 -16.09 -7.00
C ALA A 138 4.64 -16.09 -8.29
N CYS A 139 5.28 -16.08 -9.47
CA CYS A 139 4.58 -16.19 -10.75
C CYS A 139 3.78 -17.50 -10.85
N ALA A 140 4.37 -18.64 -10.50
CA ALA A 140 3.69 -19.92 -10.50
C ALA A 140 2.48 -19.91 -9.56
N GLY A 141 2.61 -19.35 -8.34
CA GLY A 141 1.54 -19.22 -7.39
C GLY A 141 0.40 -18.33 -7.89
N VAL A 142 0.73 -17.16 -8.48
CA VAL A 142 -0.27 -16.25 -9.06
C VAL A 142 -1.01 -16.89 -10.25
N VAL A 143 -0.30 -17.58 -11.13
CA VAL A 143 -0.93 -18.32 -12.26
C VAL A 143 -1.86 -19.40 -11.73
N CYS A 144 -1.40 -20.18 -10.73
CA CYS A 144 -2.23 -21.19 -10.09
C CYS A 144 -3.53 -20.61 -9.51
N GLU A 145 -3.43 -19.47 -8.81
CA GLU A 145 -4.59 -18.81 -8.21
C GLU A 145 -5.51 -18.19 -9.27
N LEU A 146 -4.94 -17.59 -10.31
CA LEU A 146 -5.70 -17.04 -11.44
C LEU A 146 -6.52 -18.11 -12.16
N VAL A 147 -5.91 -19.25 -12.46
CA VAL A 147 -6.60 -20.39 -13.11
C VAL A 147 -7.68 -20.96 -12.20
N ARG A 148 -7.41 -21.07 -10.90
CA ARG A 148 -8.36 -21.59 -9.91
C ARG A 148 -9.55 -20.67 -9.70
N SER A 149 -9.32 -19.36 -9.52
CA SER A 149 -10.36 -18.40 -9.18
C SER A 149 -11.16 -17.91 -10.39
N GLY A 150 -10.57 -17.94 -11.59
CA GLY A 150 -11.12 -17.31 -12.78
C GLY A 150 -11.26 -15.77 -12.64
N ALA A 151 -10.68 -15.20 -11.59
CA ALA A 151 -10.86 -13.82 -11.19
C ALA A 151 -10.01 -12.87 -12.03
N PHE A 152 -10.54 -12.44 -13.16
CA PHE A 152 -9.89 -11.48 -14.04
C PHE A 152 -10.93 -10.48 -14.58
N SER A 153 -11.04 -9.34 -13.91
CA SER A 153 -11.97 -8.26 -14.29
C SER A 153 -11.23 -6.94 -14.55
N TRP A 154 -11.98 -5.90 -14.91
CA TRP A 154 -11.44 -4.55 -15.08
C TRP A 154 -10.75 -4.04 -13.80
N THR A 155 -11.25 -4.40 -12.62
CA THR A 155 -10.66 -4.02 -11.32
C THR A 155 -9.29 -4.67 -11.12
N THR A 156 -9.13 -5.95 -11.52
CA THR A 156 -7.84 -6.64 -11.54
C THR A 156 -6.83 -5.86 -12.39
N VAL A 157 -7.20 -5.56 -13.64
CA VAL A 157 -6.34 -4.82 -14.59
C VAL A 157 -6.00 -3.43 -14.07
N TRP A 158 -6.99 -2.72 -13.51
CA TRP A 158 -6.78 -1.39 -12.97
C TRP A 158 -5.77 -1.40 -11.82
N VAL A 159 -5.89 -2.33 -10.88
CA VAL A 159 -4.98 -2.43 -9.73
C VAL A 159 -3.55 -2.70 -10.18
N PHE A 160 -3.29 -3.82 -10.85
CA PHE A 160 -1.90 -4.16 -11.20
C PHE A 160 -1.30 -3.31 -12.31
N GLY A 161 -2.12 -2.70 -13.17
CA GLY A 161 -1.65 -1.87 -14.28
C GLY A 161 -1.33 -0.43 -13.88
N THR A 162 -2.11 0.16 -12.98
CA THR A 162 -1.97 1.57 -12.63
C THR A 162 -1.21 1.81 -11.32
N TYR A 163 -1.39 0.97 -10.31
CA TYR A 163 -0.79 1.19 -9.00
C TYR A 163 0.75 1.13 -8.99
N PRO A 164 1.41 0.21 -9.73
CA PRO A 164 2.85 0.25 -9.89
C PRO A 164 3.36 1.57 -10.49
N PHE A 165 2.60 2.15 -11.43
CA PHE A 165 2.96 3.44 -12.03
C PHE A 165 3.03 4.55 -10.98
N TYR A 166 2.09 4.61 -10.02
CA TYR A 166 2.15 5.55 -8.89
C TYR A 166 3.48 5.43 -8.14
N TYR A 167 3.87 4.21 -7.73
CA TYR A 167 5.09 3.99 -6.95
C TYR A 167 6.37 4.29 -7.75
N LEU A 168 6.43 3.84 -8.99
CA LEU A 168 7.60 4.03 -9.85
C LEU A 168 7.79 5.50 -10.20
N LEU A 169 6.71 6.23 -10.50
CA LEU A 169 6.77 7.66 -10.79
C LEU A 169 7.18 8.46 -9.55
N ARG A 170 6.58 8.21 -8.41
CA ARG A 170 6.95 8.85 -7.11
C ARG A 170 8.43 8.64 -6.80
N ARG A 171 8.94 7.42 -7.01
CA ARG A 171 10.34 7.10 -6.82
C ARG A 171 11.24 7.82 -7.82
N LYS A 172 10.90 7.80 -9.10
CA LYS A 172 11.67 8.45 -10.18
C LYS A 172 11.79 9.95 -9.98
N LEU A 173 10.73 10.60 -9.50
CA LEU A 173 10.69 12.03 -9.22
C LEU A 173 11.42 12.40 -7.92
N GLY A 174 11.82 11.42 -7.10
CA GLY A 174 12.47 11.66 -5.81
C GLY A 174 11.59 12.40 -4.80
N VAL A 175 10.25 12.30 -4.95
CA VAL A 175 9.31 12.96 -4.04
C VAL A 175 9.37 12.29 -2.67
N PRO A 176 9.75 13.00 -1.60
CA PRO A 176 9.84 12.42 -0.26
C PRO A 176 8.47 11.85 0.17
N SER A 177 8.47 10.66 0.79
CA SER A 177 7.24 9.90 1.09
C SER A 177 6.19 10.71 1.87
N LEU A 178 6.62 11.39 2.92
CA LEU A 178 5.73 12.18 3.77
C LEU A 178 5.14 13.38 3.02
N ILE A 179 5.97 14.09 2.25
CA ILE A 179 5.57 15.27 1.47
C ILE A 179 4.63 14.87 0.34
N GLY A 180 4.97 13.83 -0.43
CA GLY A 180 4.14 13.34 -1.52
C GLY A 180 2.78 12.88 -1.05
N LEU A 181 2.73 12.15 0.08
CA LEU A 181 1.48 11.70 0.70
C LEU A 181 0.62 12.89 1.17
N THR A 182 1.26 13.94 1.72
CA THR A 182 0.55 15.16 2.14
C THR A 182 -0.10 15.86 0.94
N PHE A 183 0.62 16.01 -0.18
CA PHE A 183 0.06 16.58 -1.40
C PHE A 183 -1.09 15.75 -1.97
N ASP A 184 -0.95 14.41 -2.01
CA ASP A 184 -2.03 13.54 -2.46
C ASP A 184 -3.29 13.75 -1.61
N LEU A 185 -3.16 13.72 -0.29
CA LEU A 185 -4.30 13.86 0.61
C LEU A 185 -4.91 15.27 0.60
N MET A 186 -4.10 16.32 0.48
CA MET A 186 -4.61 17.69 0.32
C MET A 186 -5.49 17.85 -0.93
N MET A 187 -5.19 17.09 -1.99
CA MET A 187 -6.00 17.08 -3.22
C MET A 187 -7.25 16.21 -3.11
N ILE A 188 -7.18 15.06 -2.43
CA ILE A 188 -8.29 14.11 -2.35
C ILE A 188 -9.31 14.55 -1.29
N THR A 189 -8.83 15.05 -0.14
CA THR A 189 -9.67 15.34 1.03
C THR A 189 -10.80 16.33 0.78
N PRO A 190 -10.66 17.42 0.00
CA PRO A 190 -11.78 18.31 -0.30
C PRO A 190 -12.96 17.60 -0.96
N PHE A 191 -12.70 16.67 -1.88
CA PHE A 191 -13.75 15.87 -2.54
C PHE A 191 -14.37 14.86 -1.56
N ALA A 192 -13.56 14.22 -0.72
CA ALA A 192 -14.05 13.33 0.31
C ALA A 192 -14.93 14.06 1.33
N LEU A 193 -14.52 15.27 1.76
CA LEU A 193 -15.30 16.09 2.67
C LEU A 193 -16.61 16.56 2.03
N ALA A 194 -16.58 17.01 0.77
CA ALA A 194 -17.79 17.36 0.03
C ALA A 194 -18.75 16.18 -0.06
N TYR A 195 -18.26 14.98 -0.34
CA TYR A 195 -19.08 13.77 -0.34
C TYR A 195 -19.71 13.50 1.02
N ILE A 196 -18.96 13.58 2.12
CA ILE A 196 -19.46 13.39 3.49
C ILE A 196 -20.60 14.38 3.78
N LEU A 197 -20.42 15.66 3.44
CA LEU A 197 -21.36 16.73 3.82
C LEU A 197 -22.60 16.80 2.92
N LEU A 198 -22.48 16.42 1.64
CA LEU A 198 -23.53 16.62 0.65
C LEU A 198 -24.25 15.32 0.25
N ALA A 199 -23.64 14.16 0.46
CA ALA A 199 -24.14 12.90 -0.09
C ALA A 199 -24.30 11.78 0.95
N THR A 200 -24.05 12.05 2.24
CA THR A 200 -24.16 11.02 3.29
C THR A 200 -24.80 11.54 4.56
N ASP A 201 -25.41 10.62 5.33
CA ASP A 201 -25.94 10.89 6.67
C ASP A 201 -24.93 10.51 7.78
N THR A 202 -23.66 10.30 7.43
CA THR A 202 -22.65 9.84 8.39
C THR A 202 -22.41 10.81 9.54
N PRO A 203 -22.52 12.14 9.42
CA PRO A 203 -22.48 13.05 10.57
C PRO A 203 -23.56 12.74 11.60
N ALA A 204 -24.80 12.45 11.16
CA ALA A 204 -25.88 12.05 12.06
C ALA A 204 -25.64 10.65 12.67
N MET A 205 -25.10 9.71 11.90
CA MET A 205 -24.70 8.38 12.40
C MET A 205 -23.64 8.50 13.51
N ILE A 206 -22.66 9.39 13.36
CA ILE A 206 -21.62 9.65 14.36
C ILE A 206 -22.22 10.27 15.60
N ALA A 207 -23.15 11.22 15.46
CA ALA A 207 -23.86 11.81 16.59
C ALA A 207 -24.65 10.76 17.39
N ALA A 208 -25.30 9.81 16.70
CA ALA A 208 -26.03 8.70 17.32
C ALA A 208 -25.09 7.62 17.93
N LYS A 209 -23.88 7.45 17.40
CA LYS A 209 -22.91 6.45 17.84
C LYS A 209 -21.50 7.03 17.98
N PRO A 210 -21.21 7.79 19.06
CA PRO A 210 -19.94 8.54 19.21
C PRO A 210 -18.66 7.70 19.20
N VAL A 211 -18.76 6.39 19.48
CA VAL A 211 -17.61 5.47 19.40
C VAL A 211 -17.00 5.42 17.97
N LEU A 212 -17.76 5.78 16.93
CA LEU A 212 -17.25 5.88 15.58
C LEU A 212 -16.13 6.92 15.44
N ILE A 213 -16.16 8.00 16.24
CA ILE A 213 -15.09 9.01 16.28
C ILE A 213 -13.75 8.35 16.65
N PHE A 214 -13.75 7.50 17.66
CA PHE A 214 -12.55 6.77 18.06
C PHE A 214 -11.98 5.92 16.90
N PHE A 215 -12.85 5.17 16.21
CA PHE A 215 -12.42 4.36 15.06
C PHE A 215 -11.94 5.23 13.88
N ILE A 216 -12.58 6.37 13.61
CA ILE A 216 -12.17 7.31 12.56
C ILE A 216 -10.75 7.87 12.87
N VAL A 217 -10.52 8.31 14.10
CA VAL A 217 -9.20 8.83 14.51
C VAL A 217 -8.13 7.74 14.39
N LEU A 218 -8.41 6.56 14.92
CA LEU A 218 -7.48 5.43 14.86
C LEU A 218 -7.21 4.99 13.41
N LEU A 219 -8.24 4.96 12.55
CA LEU A 219 -8.14 4.70 11.11
C LEU A 219 -7.21 5.72 10.43
N GLY A 220 -7.35 7.01 10.77
CA GLY A 220 -6.52 8.09 10.25
C GLY A 220 -5.04 7.90 10.58
N PHE A 221 -4.70 7.70 11.85
CA PHE A 221 -3.31 7.48 12.28
C PHE A 221 -2.73 6.19 11.69
N ASN A 222 -3.47 5.08 11.77
CA ASN A 222 -3.03 3.80 11.18
C ASN A 222 -2.76 3.95 9.67
N SER A 223 -3.67 4.58 8.93
CA SER A 223 -3.51 4.80 7.49
C SER A 223 -2.33 5.73 7.15
N ALA A 224 -2.15 6.82 7.90
CA ALA A 224 -1.07 7.77 7.67
C ALA A 224 0.31 7.12 7.93
N ILE A 225 0.44 6.39 9.04
CA ILE A 225 1.69 5.74 9.42
C ILE A 225 2.00 4.59 8.46
N SER A 226 1.03 3.72 8.18
CA SER A 226 1.24 2.58 7.27
C SER A 226 1.65 3.04 5.88
N MET A 227 0.96 4.04 5.32
CA MET A 227 1.26 4.54 3.97
C MET A 227 2.59 5.30 3.91
N HIS A 228 2.90 6.09 4.96
CA HIS A 228 4.22 6.74 5.05
C HIS A 228 5.36 5.71 5.08
N LEU A 229 5.24 4.67 5.90
CA LEU A 229 6.23 3.60 6.00
C LEU A 229 6.36 2.83 4.69
N ASN A 230 5.25 2.55 4.03
CA ASN A 230 5.21 1.84 2.74
C ASN A 230 5.94 2.64 1.64
N LEU A 231 5.61 3.92 1.47
CA LEU A 231 6.28 4.79 0.52
C LEU A 231 7.77 4.97 0.85
N LYS A 232 8.12 5.05 2.15
CA LYS A 232 9.51 5.11 2.58
C LYS A 232 10.27 3.82 2.26
N ALA A 233 9.63 2.67 2.45
CA ALA A 233 10.20 1.37 2.06
C ALA A 233 10.45 1.31 0.55
N ASN A 234 9.49 1.76 -0.27
CA ASN A 234 9.67 1.87 -1.72
C ASN A 234 10.86 2.76 -2.13
N GLN A 235 11.16 3.81 -1.37
CA GLN A 235 12.31 4.69 -1.64
C GLN A 235 13.65 4.07 -1.22
N LEU A 236 13.67 3.31 -0.11
CA LEU A 236 14.89 2.77 0.49
C LEU A 236 15.30 1.40 -0.07
N LEU A 237 14.35 0.64 -0.59
CA LEU A 237 14.59 -0.71 -1.12
C LEU A 237 14.69 -0.68 -2.65
N PRO A 238 15.44 -1.62 -3.26
CA PRO A 238 15.26 -1.93 -4.68
C PRO A 238 13.80 -2.26 -4.97
N VAL A 239 13.30 -1.84 -6.15
CA VAL A 239 11.88 -2.00 -6.52
C VAL A 239 11.45 -3.47 -6.48
N ALA A 240 12.33 -4.37 -6.95
CA ALA A 240 12.08 -5.80 -6.91
C ALA A 240 11.93 -6.33 -5.48
N VAL A 241 12.75 -5.86 -4.53
CA VAL A 241 12.69 -6.26 -3.11
C VAL A 241 11.42 -5.71 -2.47
N PHE A 242 11.10 -4.44 -2.72
CA PHE A 242 9.87 -3.81 -2.23
C PHE A 242 8.64 -4.56 -2.77
N GLY A 243 8.58 -4.81 -4.08
CA GLY A 243 7.49 -5.54 -4.70
C GLY A 243 7.28 -6.93 -4.09
N MET A 244 8.35 -7.71 -3.90
CA MET A 244 8.23 -9.03 -3.27
C MET A 244 7.76 -8.97 -1.82
N LEU A 245 8.20 -7.97 -1.04
CA LEU A 245 7.73 -7.80 0.34
C LEU A 245 6.25 -7.39 0.43
N SER A 246 5.70 -6.82 -0.63
CA SER A 246 4.26 -6.50 -0.70
C SER A 246 3.37 -7.76 -0.70
N TYR A 247 3.93 -8.96 -0.99
CA TYR A 247 3.19 -10.21 -0.77
C TYR A 247 2.93 -10.54 0.71
N LEU A 248 3.61 -9.86 1.64
CA LEU A 248 3.36 -10.06 3.07
C LEU A 248 1.94 -9.62 3.45
N GLU A 249 1.40 -8.58 2.80
CA GLU A 249 0.05 -8.09 3.06
C GLU A 249 -1.02 -9.16 2.80
N PRO A 250 -1.12 -9.78 1.61
CA PRO A 250 -2.07 -10.87 1.37
C PRO A 250 -1.90 -12.07 2.31
N VAL A 251 -0.67 -12.38 2.71
CA VAL A 251 -0.39 -13.46 3.70
C VAL A 251 -1.02 -13.12 5.04
N LEU A 252 -0.84 -11.88 5.51
CA LEU A 252 -1.40 -11.43 6.78
C LEU A 252 -2.93 -11.35 6.72
N LEU A 253 -3.49 -10.87 5.60
CA LEU A 253 -4.94 -10.86 5.39
C LEU A 253 -5.53 -12.26 5.42
N PHE A 254 -4.87 -13.24 4.79
CA PHE A 254 -5.28 -14.64 4.82
C PHE A 254 -5.29 -15.19 6.26
N ILE A 255 -4.25 -14.90 7.05
CA ILE A 255 -4.18 -15.31 8.46
C ILE A 255 -5.31 -14.67 9.26
N VAL A 256 -5.58 -13.38 9.08
CA VAL A 256 -6.66 -12.66 9.76
C VAL A 256 -8.03 -13.23 9.37
N SER A 257 -8.27 -13.51 8.09
CA SER A 257 -9.52 -14.10 7.61
C SER A 257 -9.81 -15.44 8.27
N ILE A 258 -8.81 -16.31 8.39
CA ILE A 258 -8.99 -17.63 9.03
C ILE A 258 -9.11 -17.51 10.54
N ALA A 259 -8.15 -16.83 11.18
CA ALA A 259 -8.01 -16.83 12.62
C ALA A 259 -9.07 -15.96 13.32
N TRP A 260 -9.52 -14.90 12.66
CA TRP A 260 -10.43 -13.92 13.27
C TRP A 260 -11.83 -13.95 12.68
N LEU A 261 -11.96 -14.19 11.36
CA LEU A 261 -13.25 -14.23 10.68
C LEU A 261 -13.84 -15.65 10.58
N GLY A 262 -13.04 -16.69 10.87
CA GLY A 262 -13.46 -18.08 10.77
C GLY A 262 -13.79 -18.52 9.35
N GLU A 263 -13.24 -17.82 8.33
CA GLU A 263 -13.52 -18.16 6.93
C GLU A 263 -12.97 -19.56 6.57
N PRO A 264 -13.75 -20.40 5.88
CA PRO A 264 -13.31 -21.74 5.51
C PRO A 264 -12.17 -21.67 4.48
N VAL A 265 -11.07 -22.37 4.78
CA VAL A 265 -9.94 -22.47 3.86
C VAL A 265 -10.30 -23.33 2.65
N GLN A 266 -10.31 -22.74 1.47
CA GLN A 266 -10.45 -23.49 0.23
C GLN A 266 -9.15 -24.26 -0.05
N LYS A 267 -9.20 -25.61 0.01
CA LYS A 267 -8.04 -26.50 -0.14
C LYS A 267 -7.23 -26.22 -1.42
N GLY A 268 -7.90 -25.86 -2.53
CA GLY A 268 -7.20 -25.50 -3.78
C GLY A 268 -6.38 -24.21 -3.72
N ALA A 269 -6.75 -23.22 -2.88
CA ALA A 269 -6.01 -21.98 -2.72
C ALA A 269 -4.66 -22.18 -2.01
N LEU A 270 -4.53 -23.23 -1.18
CA LEU A 270 -3.31 -23.51 -0.43
C LEU A 270 -2.09 -23.75 -1.32
N ILE A 271 -2.28 -24.28 -2.54
CA ILE A 271 -1.18 -24.50 -3.48
C ILE A 271 -0.65 -23.15 -3.98
N GLY A 272 -1.52 -22.27 -4.47
CA GLY A 272 -1.16 -20.94 -4.94
C GLY A 272 -0.50 -20.10 -3.85
N TYR A 273 -1.13 -20.01 -2.68
CA TYR A 273 -0.59 -19.29 -1.52
C TYR A 273 0.73 -19.89 -1.04
N GLY A 274 0.86 -21.23 -0.99
CA GLY A 274 2.09 -21.92 -0.58
C GLY A 274 3.29 -21.58 -1.48
N LEU A 275 3.07 -21.50 -2.80
CA LEU A 275 4.10 -21.08 -3.75
C LEU A 275 4.49 -19.59 -3.55
N ILE A 276 3.51 -18.68 -3.37
CA ILE A 276 3.77 -17.26 -3.10
C ILE A 276 4.55 -17.11 -1.79
N TRP A 277 4.13 -17.80 -0.73
CA TRP A 277 4.80 -17.74 0.58
C TRP A 277 6.22 -18.29 0.53
N SER A 278 6.43 -19.38 -0.23
CA SER A 278 7.79 -19.92 -0.46
C SER A 278 8.68 -18.87 -1.15
N GLY A 279 8.17 -18.17 -2.15
CA GLY A 279 8.86 -17.04 -2.80
C GLY A 279 9.17 -15.92 -1.81
N LEU A 280 8.23 -15.55 -0.95
CA LEU A 280 8.43 -14.56 0.10
C LEU A 280 9.52 -15.00 1.10
N CYS A 281 9.51 -16.25 1.55
CA CYS A 281 10.55 -16.79 2.43
C CYS A 281 11.94 -16.69 1.80
N VAL A 282 12.08 -17.05 0.51
CA VAL A 282 13.34 -16.89 -0.23
C VAL A 282 13.81 -15.43 -0.26
N MET A 283 12.87 -14.46 -0.41
CA MET A 283 13.21 -13.04 -0.37
C MET A 283 13.63 -12.56 1.01
N ILE A 284 12.99 -13.01 2.06
CA ILE A 284 13.37 -12.69 3.45
C ILE A 284 14.79 -13.23 3.72
N VAL A 285 15.07 -14.48 3.34
CA VAL A 285 16.42 -15.07 3.46
C VAL A 285 17.45 -14.24 2.68
N ASN A 286 17.14 -13.87 1.44
CA ASN A 286 18.03 -13.02 0.64
C ASN A 286 18.30 -11.66 1.32
N GLY A 287 17.28 -11.02 1.90
CA GLY A 287 17.42 -9.79 2.66
C GLY A 287 18.31 -9.92 3.88
N LEU A 288 18.12 -11.01 4.66
CA LEU A 288 18.94 -11.31 5.85
C LEU A 288 20.42 -11.58 5.49
N LEU A 289 20.67 -12.30 4.39
CA LEU A 289 22.03 -12.53 3.88
C LEU A 289 22.69 -11.22 3.43
N GLY A 290 21.95 -10.33 2.77
CA GLY A 290 22.40 -8.99 2.39
C GLY A 290 22.82 -8.17 3.61
N MET A 291 21.99 -8.12 4.65
CA MET A 291 22.30 -7.41 5.90
C MET A 291 23.55 -7.95 6.62
N LYS A 292 23.73 -9.29 6.63
CA LYS A 292 24.93 -9.92 7.22
C LYS A 292 26.19 -9.53 6.46
N LYS A 293 26.13 -9.46 5.12
CA LYS A 293 27.26 -9.07 4.27
C LYS A 293 27.63 -7.60 4.49
N GLU A 294 26.65 -6.69 4.55
CA GLU A 294 26.90 -5.27 4.85
C GLU A 294 27.53 -5.06 6.24
N LYS A 295 27.04 -5.78 7.27
CA LYS A 295 27.62 -5.71 8.62
C LYS A 295 29.06 -6.22 8.68
N LYS A 296 29.44 -7.22 7.86
CA LYS A 296 30.82 -7.70 7.76
C LYS A 296 31.72 -6.66 7.09
N LEU A 297 31.25 -6.03 6.01
CA LEU A 297 32.00 -4.98 5.31
C LEU A 297 32.17 -3.69 6.15
N ALA A 298 31.21 -3.38 7.02
CA ALA A 298 31.30 -2.23 7.93
C ALA A 298 32.23 -2.47 9.16
N LYS A 299 32.66 -3.71 9.39
CA LYS A 299 33.58 -4.11 10.47
C LYS A 299 35.00 -4.38 9.99
N ALA A 300 35.21 -4.54 8.69
CA ALA A 300 36.51 -4.65 8.02
C ALA A 300 37.00 -3.28 7.54
#